data_09fedd07a5f2753b121ff31cc6ebaf95
#
_entry.id   09fedd07a5f2753b121ff31cc6ebaf95
#
_cell.length_a   1.000
_cell.length_b   1.000
_cell.length_c   1.000
_cell.angle_alpha   90.00
_cell.angle_beta   90.00
_cell.angle_gamma   90.00
#
_symmetry.space_group_name_H-M   'P 1'
#
loop_
_entity.id
_entity.type
_entity.pdbx_description
1 polymer ?
#
loop_
_entity_poly.entity_id
_entity_poly.type
_entity_poly.pdbx_seq_one_letter_code
_entity_poly.pdbx_strand_id
1 'polypeptide(L)'
;MTSNRGNYGIGTLSDQIRSRVCSDVNGLDIHYLEAGFENKSNPLIVLLHGFPELSYSWRKIILPLSEFGYHVVAPDQRGFGATTGWDNSYVTDLSSYHQVNLVRDILGFVSALGYKKVKSVIGHDSGAGVAGWSALIRPDIYDSVVMMSAPFTGAPTIPFNTSNYGKINQVPVDTIDDDLAAL
;
A
#
# COMPACT_ATOMS: atom_id res chain seq x y z
N MET A 1 -5.35 24.51 14.29
CA MET A 1 -5.33 23.59 13.13
C MET A 1 -6.63 22.82 13.15
N THR A 2 -7.57 23.16 12.30
CA THR A 2 -8.87 22.50 12.19
C THR A 2 -8.63 21.10 11.63
N SER A 3 -8.95 20.05 12.42
CA SER A 3 -8.98 18.69 11.90
C SER A 3 -10.06 18.65 10.82
N ASN A 4 -9.65 18.64 9.57
CA ASN A 4 -10.57 18.34 8.48
C ASN A 4 -10.93 16.86 8.64
N ARG A 5 -12.03 16.58 9.33
CA ARG A 5 -12.65 15.26 9.38
C ARG A 5 -13.18 15.02 7.99
N GLY A 6 -12.34 14.49 7.11
CA GLY A 6 -12.68 14.28 5.71
C GLY A 6 -14.12 13.81 5.51
N ASN A 7 -14.62 13.80 4.33
CA ASN A 7 -16.00 13.58 3.87
C ASN A 7 -16.71 12.30 4.37
N TYR A 8 -16.22 11.69 5.45
CA TYR A 8 -16.90 10.59 6.13
C TYR A 8 -18.05 11.15 6.95
N GLY A 9 -19.23 10.62 6.81
CA GLY A 9 -20.43 11.09 7.48
C GLY A 9 -20.25 11.25 9.00
N ILE A 10 -20.92 12.24 9.61
CA ILE A 10 -20.87 12.50 11.05
C ILE A 10 -21.19 11.21 11.82
N GLY A 11 -20.35 10.85 12.80
CA GLY A 11 -20.52 9.67 13.64
C GLY A 11 -20.08 8.33 13.01
N THR A 12 -19.51 8.33 11.81
CA THR A 12 -19.03 7.09 11.16
C THR A 12 -17.60 6.73 11.54
N LEU A 13 -16.80 7.70 11.96
CA LEU A 13 -15.47 7.52 12.53
C LEU A 13 -15.48 7.83 14.03
N SER A 14 -14.73 7.04 14.80
CA SER A 14 -14.45 7.37 16.21
C SER A 14 -13.71 8.70 16.32
N ASP A 15 -13.98 9.45 17.40
CA ASP A 15 -13.29 10.70 17.70
C ASP A 15 -11.77 10.51 17.96
N GLN A 16 -11.35 9.29 18.26
CA GLN A 16 -9.95 8.92 18.47
C GLN A 16 -9.18 8.69 17.15
N ILE A 17 -9.89 8.61 16.01
CA ILE A 17 -9.27 8.51 14.69
C ILE A 17 -9.21 9.90 14.07
N ARG A 18 -7.99 10.33 13.71
CA ARG A 18 -7.78 11.58 12.97
C ARG A 18 -7.73 11.33 11.47
N SER A 19 -8.27 12.27 10.73
CA SER A 19 -8.11 12.42 9.28
C SER A 19 -7.10 13.52 9.00
N ARG A 20 -6.08 13.25 8.21
CA ARG A 20 -4.96 14.16 7.91
C ARG A 20 -4.57 14.10 6.44
N VAL A 21 -3.78 15.08 6.03
CA VAL A 21 -3.11 15.12 4.73
C VAL A 21 -1.61 15.26 4.96
N CYS A 22 -0.83 14.44 4.27
CA CYS A 22 0.61 14.54 4.17
C CYS A 22 0.95 15.04 2.77
N SER A 23 1.41 16.29 2.67
CA SER A 23 1.65 16.95 1.39
C SER A 23 3.02 16.66 0.83
N ASP A 24 3.13 16.80 -0.50
CA ASP A 24 4.38 16.71 -1.28
C ASP A 24 5.09 15.35 -1.15
N VAL A 25 4.32 14.27 -1.17
CA VAL A 25 4.83 12.90 -1.14
C VAL A 25 4.81 12.32 -2.54
N ASN A 26 5.95 12.28 -3.22
CA ASN A 26 6.06 11.76 -4.59
C ASN A 26 5.04 12.43 -5.57
N GLY A 27 4.85 13.75 -5.42
CA GLY A 27 3.88 14.55 -6.18
C GLY A 27 2.43 14.41 -5.73
N LEU A 28 2.17 13.77 -4.59
CA LEU A 28 0.83 13.59 -4.02
C LEU A 28 0.66 14.39 -2.73
N ASP A 29 -0.58 14.79 -2.47
CA ASP A 29 -1.08 15.14 -1.14
C ASP A 29 -1.87 13.94 -0.62
N ILE A 30 -1.23 13.12 0.20
CA ILE A 30 -1.79 11.84 0.66
C ILE A 30 -2.71 12.08 1.85
N HIS A 31 -3.99 11.82 1.65
CA HIS A 31 -4.96 11.73 2.73
C HIS A 31 -4.80 10.41 3.48
N TYR A 32 -4.92 10.45 4.81
CA TYR A 32 -4.83 9.25 5.65
C TYR A 32 -5.62 9.36 6.94
N LEU A 33 -6.01 8.22 7.48
CA LEU A 33 -6.55 8.06 8.82
C LEU A 33 -5.46 7.57 9.76
N GLU A 34 -5.46 8.05 11.01
CA GLU A 34 -4.48 7.64 12.03
C GLU A 34 -5.05 7.57 13.44
N ALA A 35 -4.45 6.71 14.27
CA ALA A 35 -4.61 6.69 15.72
C ALA A 35 -3.31 6.24 16.41
N GLY A 36 -3.17 6.53 17.71
CA GLY A 36 -1.95 6.22 18.48
C GLY A 36 -0.77 7.14 18.18
N PHE A 37 -1.06 8.33 17.64
CA PHE A 37 -0.08 9.35 17.23
C PHE A 37 0.44 10.20 18.40
N GLU A 38 -0.17 10.11 19.56
CA GLU A 38 0.13 10.94 20.73
C GLU A 38 1.53 10.65 21.27
N ASN A 39 1.95 9.42 21.21
CA ASN A 39 3.29 9.00 21.58
C ASN A 39 4.15 8.77 20.33
N LYS A 40 5.09 9.67 20.08
CA LYS A 40 6.01 9.59 18.94
C LYS A 40 6.96 8.38 18.97
N SER A 41 7.06 7.68 20.09
CA SER A 41 7.86 6.46 20.23
C SER A 41 7.08 5.21 19.81
N ASN A 42 5.77 5.31 19.54
CA ASN A 42 4.98 4.19 19.10
C ASN A 42 5.49 3.67 17.74
N PRO A 43 5.74 2.35 17.62
CA PRO A 43 6.09 1.76 16.34
C PRO A 43 4.99 1.94 15.31
N LEU A 44 5.36 2.19 14.06
CA LEU A 44 4.42 2.44 12.96
C LEU A 44 3.84 1.15 12.40
N ILE A 45 2.52 1.12 12.20
CA ILE A 45 1.81 0.15 11.35
C ILE A 45 1.16 0.90 10.19
N VAL A 46 1.35 0.39 8.97
CA VAL A 46 0.75 0.93 7.75
C VAL A 46 -0.30 -0.04 7.21
N LEU A 47 -1.52 0.46 6.98
CA LEU A 47 -2.66 -0.32 6.49
C LEU A 47 -3.01 0.12 5.07
N LEU A 48 -2.87 -0.78 4.08
CA LEU A 48 -3.09 -0.50 2.67
C LEU A 48 -4.38 -1.17 2.19
N HIS A 49 -5.34 -0.37 1.75
CA HIS A 49 -6.65 -0.83 1.28
C HIS A 49 -6.56 -1.45 -0.12
N GLY A 50 -7.61 -2.16 -0.51
CA GLY A 50 -7.78 -2.76 -1.83
C GLY A 50 -8.57 -1.90 -2.82
N PHE A 51 -9.00 -2.54 -3.91
CA PHE A 51 -9.88 -1.96 -4.91
C PHE A 51 -11.31 -2.51 -4.75
N PRO A 52 -12.36 -1.70 -4.84
CA PRO A 52 -12.42 -0.22 -4.90
C PRO A 52 -12.62 0.41 -3.50
N GLU A 53 -11.66 0.24 -2.62
CA GLU A 53 -11.75 0.65 -1.22
C GLU A 53 -11.04 1.97 -0.93
N LEU A 54 -11.06 2.38 0.35
CA LEU A 54 -10.47 3.61 0.89
C LEU A 54 -9.83 3.32 2.25
N SER A 55 -9.05 4.25 2.78
CA SER A 55 -8.57 4.24 4.17
C SER A 55 -9.68 3.93 5.19
N TYR A 56 -10.91 4.33 4.89
CA TYR A 56 -12.09 4.09 5.72
C TYR A 56 -12.41 2.60 5.94
N SER A 57 -11.99 1.71 5.05
CA SER A 57 -12.15 0.25 5.24
C SER A 57 -11.51 -0.24 6.53
N TRP A 58 -10.44 0.43 6.96
CA TRP A 58 -9.66 0.09 8.15
C TRP A 58 -10.20 0.68 9.47
N ARG A 59 -11.29 1.47 9.45
CA ARG A 59 -11.81 2.21 10.62
C ARG A 59 -12.05 1.35 11.87
N LYS A 60 -12.35 0.07 11.69
CA LYS A 60 -12.58 -0.87 12.80
C LYS A 60 -11.29 -1.53 13.33
N ILE A 61 -10.20 -1.42 12.58
CA ILE A 61 -8.91 -2.05 12.89
C ILE A 61 -7.90 -1.04 13.46
N ILE A 62 -7.99 0.23 13.04
CA ILE A 62 -7.06 1.28 13.46
C ILE A 62 -7.01 1.41 14.99
N LEU A 63 -8.16 1.52 15.66
CA LEU A 63 -8.20 1.71 17.13
C LEU A 63 -7.68 0.50 17.89
N PRO A 64 -8.18 -0.73 17.68
CA PRO A 64 -7.65 -1.89 18.39
C PRO A 64 -6.12 -2.03 18.27
N LEU A 65 -5.55 -1.78 17.08
CA LEU A 65 -4.10 -1.82 16.93
C LEU A 65 -3.40 -0.68 17.69
N SER A 66 -3.98 0.52 17.72
CA SER A 66 -3.40 1.64 18.47
C SER A 66 -3.43 1.43 19.98
N GLU A 67 -4.42 0.73 20.50
CA GLU A 67 -4.53 0.35 21.92
C GLU A 67 -3.42 -0.61 22.36
N PHE A 68 -2.83 -1.36 21.42
CA PHE A 68 -1.62 -2.16 21.65
C PHE A 68 -0.32 -1.36 21.61
N GLY A 69 -0.39 -0.04 21.54
CA GLY A 69 0.77 0.84 21.59
C GLY A 69 1.43 1.12 20.23
N TYR A 70 0.69 0.97 19.14
CA TYR A 70 1.16 1.31 17.80
C TYR A 70 0.64 2.68 17.34
N HIS A 71 1.45 3.40 16.56
CA HIS A 71 0.93 4.44 15.69
C HIS A 71 0.44 3.75 14.40
N VAL A 72 -0.85 3.81 14.15
CA VAL A 72 -1.49 3.13 13.03
C VAL A 72 -1.94 4.15 12.01
N VAL A 73 -1.53 3.99 10.75
CA VAL A 73 -1.88 4.88 9.65
C VAL A 73 -2.50 4.09 8.50
N ALA A 74 -3.55 4.63 7.90
CA ALA A 74 -4.21 4.08 6.74
C ALA A 74 -4.32 5.16 5.66
N PRO A 75 -3.42 5.21 4.66
CA PRO A 75 -3.52 6.18 3.57
C PRO A 75 -4.60 5.78 2.57
N ASP A 76 -5.24 6.79 1.94
CA ASP A 76 -5.87 6.63 0.65
C ASP A 76 -4.75 6.55 -0.41
N GLN A 77 -4.63 5.42 -1.09
CA GLN A 77 -3.55 5.22 -2.05
C GLN A 77 -3.74 6.09 -3.31
N ARG A 78 -2.72 6.21 -4.17
CA ARG A 78 -2.77 6.94 -5.44
C ARG A 78 -4.02 6.57 -6.25
N GLY A 79 -4.78 7.57 -6.68
CA GLY A 79 -6.01 7.38 -7.45
C GLY A 79 -7.26 7.11 -6.61
N PHE A 80 -7.16 7.10 -5.28
CA PHE A 80 -8.28 6.78 -4.40
C PHE A 80 -8.58 7.90 -3.40
N GLY A 81 -9.81 7.93 -2.94
CA GLY A 81 -10.29 8.71 -1.83
C GLY A 81 -10.03 10.21 -1.95
N ALA A 82 -9.48 10.78 -0.88
CA ALA A 82 -9.17 12.20 -0.79
C ALA A 82 -7.69 12.52 -1.10
N THR A 83 -6.89 11.54 -1.52
CA THR A 83 -5.54 11.76 -2.02
C THR A 83 -5.58 12.47 -3.37
N THR A 84 -4.79 13.55 -3.51
CA THR A 84 -4.73 14.38 -4.73
C THR A 84 -3.31 14.44 -5.29
N GLY A 85 -3.13 15.16 -6.42
CA GLY A 85 -1.83 15.31 -7.08
C GLY A 85 -1.56 14.26 -8.17
N TRP A 86 -2.44 13.27 -8.35
CA TRP A 86 -2.37 12.32 -9.45
C TRP A 86 -3.12 12.84 -10.69
N ASP A 87 -2.71 12.42 -11.87
CA ASP A 87 -3.38 12.77 -13.13
C ASP A 87 -4.63 11.92 -13.30
N ASN A 88 -5.80 12.57 -13.38
CA ASN A 88 -7.11 11.96 -13.54
C ASN A 88 -7.63 12.01 -14.98
N SER A 89 -6.80 12.38 -15.95
CA SER A 89 -7.20 12.42 -17.35
C SER A 89 -7.38 11.00 -17.89
N TYR A 90 -8.35 10.81 -18.79
CA TYR A 90 -8.62 9.50 -19.41
C TYR A 90 -7.43 8.97 -20.23
N VAL A 91 -6.58 9.87 -20.72
CA VAL A 91 -5.40 9.55 -21.53
C VAL A 91 -4.08 9.59 -20.72
N THR A 92 -4.18 9.52 -19.39
CA THR A 92 -2.99 9.57 -18.52
C THR A 92 -2.04 8.42 -18.81
N ASP A 93 -0.75 8.68 -18.61
CA ASP A 93 0.25 7.62 -18.60
C ASP A 93 0.10 6.75 -17.34
N LEU A 94 -0.26 5.49 -17.54
CA LEU A 94 -0.45 4.52 -16.47
C LEU A 94 0.85 4.09 -15.78
N SER A 95 2.01 4.54 -16.25
CA SER A 95 3.30 4.23 -15.60
C SER A 95 3.36 4.69 -14.16
N SER A 96 2.65 5.77 -13.80
CA SER A 96 2.52 6.26 -12.42
C SER A 96 1.82 5.27 -11.47
N TYR A 97 1.05 4.32 -12.03
CA TYR A 97 0.36 3.25 -11.29
C TYR A 97 1.11 1.91 -11.30
N HIS A 98 2.29 1.86 -11.90
CA HIS A 98 3.14 0.68 -11.79
C HIS A 98 3.52 0.41 -10.33
N GLN A 99 3.62 -0.86 -9.99
CA GLN A 99 3.84 -1.34 -8.60
C GLN A 99 4.99 -0.62 -7.89
N VAL A 100 6.09 -0.34 -8.59
CA VAL A 100 7.25 0.37 -8.03
C VAL A 100 6.91 1.81 -7.65
N ASN A 101 6.06 2.51 -8.41
CA ASN A 101 5.64 3.87 -8.07
C ASN A 101 4.70 3.88 -6.87
N LEU A 102 3.78 2.90 -6.77
CA LEU A 102 2.93 2.75 -5.58
C LEU A 102 3.77 2.47 -4.33
N VAL A 103 4.81 1.64 -4.44
CA VAL A 103 5.77 1.42 -3.35
C VAL A 103 6.50 2.72 -2.98
N ARG A 104 6.93 3.53 -3.96
CA ARG A 104 7.57 4.84 -3.72
C ARG A 104 6.64 5.80 -2.97
N ASP A 105 5.35 5.80 -3.28
CA ASP A 105 4.36 6.62 -2.56
C ASP A 105 4.35 6.25 -1.07
N ILE A 106 4.30 4.95 -0.75
CA ILE A 106 4.27 4.48 0.64
C ILE A 106 5.61 4.73 1.36
N LEU A 107 6.74 4.53 0.69
CA LEU A 107 8.07 4.84 1.25
C LEU A 107 8.23 6.34 1.55
N GLY A 108 7.81 7.19 0.61
CA GLY A 108 7.79 8.63 0.79
C GLY A 108 6.88 9.06 1.93
N PHE A 109 5.70 8.46 2.02
CA PHE A 109 4.74 8.72 3.10
C PHE A 109 5.31 8.35 4.48
N VAL A 110 5.87 7.15 4.63
CA VAL A 110 6.53 6.71 5.88
C VAL A 110 7.65 7.67 6.28
N SER A 111 8.48 8.08 5.31
CA SER A 111 9.57 9.03 5.54
C SER A 111 9.05 10.41 5.95
N ALA A 112 7.99 10.92 5.31
CA ALA A 112 7.39 12.22 5.61
C ALA A 112 6.73 12.23 7.01
N LEU A 113 6.24 11.09 7.50
CA LEU A 113 5.79 10.92 8.88
C LEU A 113 6.93 10.87 9.90
N GLY A 114 8.20 10.86 9.45
CA GLY A 114 9.40 10.84 10.29
C GLY A 114 9.87 9.45 10.74
N TYR A 115 9.31 8.38 10.17
CA TYR A 115 9.69 7.01 10.52
C TYR A 115 10.79 6.47 9.62
N LYS A 116 11.75 5.77 10.25
CA LYS A 116 12.82 5.02 9.56
C LYS A 116 12.53 3.53 9.47
N LYS A 117 11.60 3.05 10.29
CA LYS A 117 11.19 1.64 10.39
C LYS A 117 9.67 1.57 10.47
N VAL A 118 9.12 0.51 9.91
CA VAL A 118 7.71 0.16 9.97
C VAL A 118 7.59 -1.20 10.64
N LYS A 119 6.84 -1.28 11.73
CA LYS A 119 6.66 -2.53 12.47
C LYS A 119 5.94 -3.57 11.65
N SER A 120 4.89 -3.15 10.94
CA SER A 120 4.19 -4.00 9.99
C SER A 120 3.55 -3.17 8.88
N VAL A 121 3.63 -3.66 7.66
CA VAL A 121 2.77 -3.22 6.57
C VAL A 121 1.72 -4.29 6.31
N ILE A 122 0.46 -3.89 6.34
CA ILE A 122 -0.70 -4.78 6.20
C ILE A 122 -1.47 -4.35 4.97
N GLY A 123 -1.61 -5.24 4.00
CA GLY A 123 -2.32 -4.96 2.75
C GLY A 123 -3.48 -5.92 2.51
N HIS A 124 -4.57 -5.40 1.96
CA HIS A 124 -5.72 -6.17 1.53
C HIS A 124 -5.92 -6.00 0.02
N ASP A 125 -6.26 -7.08 -0.69
CA ASP A 125 -6.50 -7.09 -2.13
C ASP A 125 -5.34 -6.45 -2.93
N SER A 126 -5.55 -5.41 -3.74
CA SER A 126 -4.49 -4.70 -4.46
C SER A 126 -3.43 -4.09 -3.51
N GLY A 127 -3.83 -3.66 -2.31
CA GLY A 127 -2.91 -3.19 -1.28
C GLY A 127 -1.97 -4.28 -0.74
N ALA A 128 -2.36 -5.57 -0.82
CA ALA A 128 -1.48 -6.68 -0.46
C ALA A 128 -0.26 -6.75 -1.41
N GLY A 129 -0.48 -6.49 -2.71
CA GLY A 129 0.62 -6.39 -3.68
C GLY A 129 1.60 -5.28 -3.31
N VAL A 130 1.09 -4.09 -2.98
CA VAL A 130 1.94 -2.94 -2.59
C VAL A 130 2.70 -3.26 -1.29
N ALA A 131 2.04 -3.89 -0.30
CA ALA A 131 2.67 -4.29 0.96
C ALA A 131 3.81 -5.29 0.73
N GLY A 132 3.55 -6.35 -0.05
CA GLY A 132 4.54 -7.38 -0.38
C GLY A 132 5.75 -6.81 -1.11
N TRP A 133 5.53 -6.00 -2.15
CA TRP A 133 6.60 -5.35 -2.88
C TRP A 133 7.39 -4.36 -2.02
N SER A 134 6.72 -3.62 -1.12
CA SER A 134 7.40 -2.71 -0.18
C SER A 134 8.38 -3.47 0.70
N ALA A 135 7.95 -4.58 1.31
CA ALA A 135 8.80 -5.40 2.16
C ALA A 135 9.94 -6.09 1.38
N LEU A 136 9.68 -6.52 0.13
CA LEU A 136 10.68 -7.14 -0.72
C LEU A 136 11.78 -6.15 -1.17
N ILE A 137 11.37 -4.94 -1.56
CA ILE A 137 12.31 -3.91 -2.07
C ILE A 137 13.09 -3.26 -0.92
N ARG A 138 12.46 -3.09 0.24
CA ARG A 138 13.06 -2.43 1.41
C ARG A 138 12.92 -3.26 2.69
N PRO A 139 13.51 -4.47 2.74
CA PRO A 139 13.48 -5.32 3.94
C PRO A 139 14.19 -4.67 5.14
N ASP A 140 14.98 -3.64 4.89
CA ASP A 140 15.62 -2.82 5.91
C ASP A 140 14.65 -1.87 6.63
N ILE A 141 13.49 -1.56 6.03
CA ILE A 141 12.46 -0.66 6.60
C ILE A 141 11.35 -1.44 7.28
N TYR A 142 10.87 -2.52 6.68
CA TYR A 142 9.70 -3.26 7.13
C TYR A 142 10.09 -4.50 7.95
N ASP A 143 9.72 -4.52 9.24
CA ASP A 143 9.98 -5.67 10.13
C ASP A 143 9.08 -6.86 9.78
N SER A 144 7.85 -6.62 9.32
CA SER A 144 6.91 -7.66 8.94
C SER A 144 5.90 -7.18 7.89
N VAL A 145 5.30 -8.14 7.18
CA VAL A 145 4.25 -7.91 6.20
C VAL A 145 3.09 -8.88 6.43
N VAL A 146 1.86 -8.36 6.34
CA VAL A 146 0.64 -9.17 6.33
C VAL A 146 -0.09 -8.92 5.01
N MET A 147 -0.44 -9.99 4.34
CA MET A 147 -1.11 -9.94 3.04
C MET A 147 -2.43 -10.68 3.12
N MET A 148 -3.51 -10.03 2.69
CA MET A 148 -4.86 -10.58 2.77
C MET A 148 -5.53 -10.55 1.40
N SER A 149 -6.21 -11.65 1.05
CA SER A 149 -7.09 -11.80 -0.10
C SER A 149 -6.44 -11.67 -1.48
N ALA A 150 -5.11 -11.60 -1.56
CA ALA A 150 -4.39 -11.62 -2.83
C ALA A 150 -3.10 -12.41 -2.69
N PRO A 151 -2.80 -13.33 -3.61
CA PRO A 151 -1.54 -14.03 -3.61
C PRO A 151 -0.40 -13.07 -3.96
N PHE A 152 0.75 -13.26 -3.33
CA PHE A 152 1.98 -12.58 -3.71
C PHE A 152 2.87 -13.54 -4.48
N THR A 153 3.06 -13.28 -5.75
CA THR A 153 3.87 -14.13 -6.63
C THR A 153 5.37 -13.83 -6.54
N GLY A 154 5.74 -12.82 -5.73
CA GLY A 154 7.13 -12.38 -5.61
C GLY A 154 7.62 -11.58 -6.82
N ALA A 155 8.91 -11.31 -6.86
CA ALA A 155 9.54 -10.73 -8.03
C ALA A 155 9.49 -11.75 -9.18
N PRO A 156 9.10 -11.36 -10.41
CA PRO A 156 9.21 -12.26 -11.55
C PRO A 156 10.65 -12.73 -11.65
N THR A 157 10.84 -14.02 -11.89
CA THR A 157 12.16 -14.57 -12.18
C THR A 157 12.58 -14.02 -13.54
N ILE A 158 13.26 -12.87 -13.53
CA ILE A 158 13.88 -12.35 -14.74
C ILE A 158 15.19 -13.10 -14.87
N PRO A 159 15.39 -13.94 -15.88
CA PRO A 159 16.68 -14.52 -16.11
C PRO A 159 17.64 -13.39 -16.49
N PHE A 160 18.55 -13.03 -15.58
CA PHE A 160 19.61 -12.05 -15.88
C PHE A 160 20.56 -12.56 -16.98
N ASN A 161 20.46 -13.85 -17.34
CA ASN A 161 21.23 -14.44 -18.42
C ASN A 161 20.42 -14.39 -19.72
N THR A 162 20.60 -13.31 -20.49
CA THR A 162 19.96 -13.12 -21.79
C THR A 162 20.45 -14.11 -22.86
N SER A 163 21.50 -14.89 -22.61
CA SER A 163 21.99 -15.92 -23.53
C SER A 163 21.00 -17.08 -23.71
N ASN A 164 20.02 -17.22 -22.81
CA ASN A 164 18.95 -18.21 -22.90
C ASN A 164 17.62 -17.65 -23.45
N TYR A 165 17.56 -16.37 -23.82
CA TYR A 165 16.32 -15.75 -24.31
C TYR A 165 15.76 -16.45 -25.56
N GLY A 166 16.61 -17.01 -26.41
CA GLY A 166 16.20 -17.80 -27.57
C GLY A 166 15.67 -19.22 -27.26
N LYS A 167 15.92 -19.71 -26.03
CA LYS A 167 15.46 -21.07 -25.63
C LYS A 167 14.09 -21.05 -24.96
N ILE A 168 13.72 -19.91 -24.35
CA ILE A 168 12.40 -19.73 -23.71
C ILE A 168 11.28 -19.69 -24.76
N ASN A 169 11.58 -19.21 -25.97
CA ASN A 169 10.62 -19.20 -27.08
C ASN A 169 10.40 -20.56 -27.76
N GLN A 170 11.03 -21.65 -27.24
CA GLN A 170 10.88 -22.99 -27.76
C GLN A 170 10.11 -23.94 -26.83
N VAL A 171 9.45 -23.41 -25.78
CA VAL A 171 8.46 -24.21 -25.03
C VAL A 171 7.28 -24.45 -26.00
N PRO A 172 7.00 -25.67 -26.42
CA PRO A 172 5.86 -25.95 -27.28
C PRO A 172 4.59 -25.46 -26.56
N VAL A 173 3.74 -24.75 -27.30
CA VAL A 173 2.45 -24.25 -26.79
C VAL A 173 1.56 -25.40 -26.30
N ASP A 174 1.80 -26.60 -26.79
CA ASP A 174 1.07 -27.84 -26.49
C ASP A 174 1.26 -28.34 -25.04
N THR A 175 2.26 -27.83 -24.29
CA THR A 175 2.47 -28.20 -22.89
C THR A 175 1.75 -27.32 -21.88
N ILE A 176 1.12 -26.24 -22.35
CA ILE A 176 0.40 -25.30 -21.47
C ILE A 176 -1.03 -25.77 -21.21
N ASP A 177 -1.63 -26.48 -22.18
CA ASP A 177 -3.02 -26.96 -22.07
C ASP A 177 -3.18 -28.15 -21.12
N ASP A 178 -2.16 -28.99 -20.96
CA ASP A 178 -2.24 -30.17 -20.10
C ASP A 178 -2.16 -29.82 -18.59
N ASP A 179 -1.46 -28.73 -18.24
CA ASP A 179 -1.35 -28.28 -16.84
C ASP A 179 -2.58 -27.49 -16.37
N LEU A 180 -3.33 -26.85 -17.30
CA LEU A 180 -4.58 -26.15 -16.98
C LEU A 180 -5.78 -27.07 -16.84
N ALA A 181 -5.72 -28.27 -17.40
CA ALA A 181 -6.78 -29.27 -17.28
C ALA A 181 -6.70 -30.06 -15.96
N ALA A 182 -5.63 -29.88 -15.18
CA ALA A 182 -5.41 -30.55 -13.89
C ALA A 182 -5.71 -29.66 -12.66
N LEU A 183 -6.18 -28.41 -12.88
CA LEU A 183 -6.69 -27.49 -11.86
C LEU A 183 -8.21 -27.40 -11.88
#